data_8b1ce974d54c083cff80bd235884057e
#
_entry.id   8b1ce974d54c083cff80bd235884057e
#
_cell.length_a   1.000
_cell.length_b   1.000
_cell.length_c   1.000
_cell.angle_alpha   90.00
_cell.angle_beta   90.00
_cell.angle_gamma   90.00
#
_symmetry.space_group_name_H-M   'P 1'
#
loop_
_entity.id
_entity.type
_entity.pdbx_description
1 polymer ?
#
loop_
_entity_poly.entity_id
_entity_poly.type
_entity_poly.pdbx_seq_one_letter_code
_entity_poly.pdbx_strand_id
1 'polypeptide(L)'
;MKVKFLEAKNGDSILINFTDNNEINRNILIDGGTSSTYQFKNKKSKLEDGSLKKELAKIDCVDLLILTHVDDDHIGGILNWFSKDPEAKNKVKKVWFNSGRLIFEQFNVDEIEENLQPLDDSSSLNTSIKQGATFEKYITENGLWDRVLIDTSKEIEAFGLNFTFLSPDEDKLKALLHKWEKEDPNLNTSVSDDYNKSLKEHIDSDSFKEDKSIHNGSSIAFILSQNGKNLVFLGDAHPRLVEKRLQNLGYSDEIPLEAEFLKLSHHGSKSNTSYELLKLIKTNKYVVSSNGDIHRLPHKQCLARVINHNKSAEIYFNYAQKPTEIFRDEDHQEFPDFKAIYIDSEFDV
;
A
#
# COMPACT_ATOMS: atom_id res chain seq x y z
N MET A 1 -9.55 -17.38 -4.21
CA MET A 1 -9.51 -16.05 -3.57
C MET A 1 -9.58 -15.02 -4.68
N LYS A 2 -10.31 -13.92 -4.47
CA LYS A 2 -10.44 -12.84 -5.46
C LYS A 2 -9.89 -11.54 -4.89
N VAL A 3 -9.03 -10.86 -5.63
CA VAL A 3 -8.38 -9.61 -5.22
C VAL A 3 -8.72 -8.50 -6.20
N LYS A 4 -9.29 -7.41 -5.69
CA LYS A 4 -9.65 -6.21 -6.47
C LYS A 4 -8.75 -5.05 -6.08
N PHE A 5 -8.06 -4.47 -7.05
CA PHE A 5 -7.30 -3.24 -6.89
C PHE A 5 -8.17 -2.07 -7.37
N LEU A 6 -8.77 -1.33 -6.43
CA LEU A 6 -9.74 -0.30 -6.74
C LEU A 6 -9.05 0.95 -7.34
N GLU A 7 -9.78 1.70 -8.15
CA GLU A 7 -9.33 3.03 -8.61
C GLU A 7 -9.32 4.01 -7.43
N ALA A 8 -8.16 4.17 -6.80
CA ALA A 8 -7.95 4.93 -5.57
C ALA A 8 -7.18 6.25 -5.78
N LYS A 9 -7.17 6.78 -7.02
CA LYS A 9 -6.37 7.91 -7.46
C LYS A 9 -4.87 7.56 -7.41
N ASN A 10 -4.09 8.30 -6.63
CA ASN A 10 -2.66 8.01 -6.43
C ASN A 10 -2.40 6.98 -5.32
N GLY A 11 -3.42 6.49 -4.63
CA GLY A 11 -3.30 5.66 -3.45
C GLY A 11 -3.67 4.20 -3.62
N ASP A 12 -3.73 3.49 -2.49
CA ASP A 12 -4.13 2.09 -2.43
C ASP A 12 -5.52 1.91 -1.80
N SER A 13 -6.33 1.05 -2.41
CA SER A 13 -7.54 0.49 -1.82
C SER A 13 -7.76 -0.88 -2.45
N ILE A 14 -7.62 -1.94 -1.65
CA ILE A 14 -7.59 -3.31 -2.14
C ILE A 14 -8.61 -4.13 -1.38
N LEU A 15 -9.54 -4.75 -2.10
CA LEU A 15 -10.55 -5.62 -1.51
C LEU A 15 -10.25 -7.08 -1.85
N ILE A 16 -10.12 -7.92 -0.82
CA ILE A 16 -9.91 -9.36 -0.94
C ILE A 16 -11.18 -10.07 -0.50
N ASN A 17 -11.75 -10.88 -1.40
CA ASN A 17 -12.91 -11.73 -1.12
C ASN A 17 -12.47 -13.19 -1.18
N PHE A 18 -12.81 -13.98 -0.17
CA PHE A 18 -12.49 -15.41 -0.13
C PHE A 18 -13.46 -16.18 0.76
N THR A 19 -13.44 -17.49 0.66
CA THR A 19 -14.17 -18.38 1.55
C THR A 19 -13.19 -18.99 2.55
N ASP A 20 -13.50 -18.89 3.85
CA ASP A 20 -12.66 -19.45 4.90
C ASP A 20 -12.85 -20.97 5.04
N ASN A 21 -12.09 -21.61 5.95
CA ASN A 21 -12.16 -23.05 6.20
C ASN A 21 -13.50 -23.53 6.76
N ASN A 22 -14.38 -22.61 7.20
CA ASN A 22 -15.73 -22.89 7.69
C ASN A 22 -16.80 -22.60 6.62
N GLU A 23 -16.42 -22.45 5.37
CA GLU A 23 -17.30 -22.11 4.24
C GLU A 23 -17.97 -20.73 4.37
N ILE A 24 -17.39 -19.81 5.17
CA ILE A 24 -17.89 -18.43 5.33
C ILE A 24 -17.18 -17.51 4.37
N ASN A 25 -17.94 -16.72 3.62
CA ASN A 25 -17.39 -15.67 2.78
C ASN A 25 -16.84 -14.53 3.64
N ARG A 26 -15.58 -14.17 3.41
CA ARG A 26 -14.84 -13.15 4.15
C ARG A 26 -14.37 -12.04 3.22
N ASN A 27 -14.27 -10.84 3.80
CA ASN A 27 -13.82 -9.66 3.10
C ASN A 27 -12.72 -8.96 3.91
N ILE A 28 -11.56 -8.76 3.28
CA ILE A 28 -10.47 -7.97 3.84
C ILE A 28 -10.34 -6.72 2.99
N LEU A 29 -10.32 -5.55 3.62
CA LEU A 29 -10.02 -4.28 2.98
C LEU A 29 -8.64 -3.82 3.44
N ILE A 30 -7.73 -3.56 2.49
CA ILE A 30 -6.42 -2.96 2.72
C ILE A 30 -6.50 -1.54 2.19
N ASP A 31 -6.35 -0.55 3.05
CA ASP A 31 -6.41 0.88 2.78
C ASP A 31 -7.71 1.36 2.10
N GLY A 32 -7.88 2.64 2.00
CA GLY A 32 -9.09 3.27 1.45
C GLY A 32 -8.84 4.21 0.29
N GLY A 33 -7.59 4.44 -0.08
CA GLY A 33 -7.22 5.43 -1.06
C GLY A 33 -7.44 6.86 -0.57
N THR A 34 -7.42 7.81 -1.48
CA THR A 34 -7.75 9.21 -1.19
C THR A 34 -9.23 9.36 -0.79
N SER A 35 -9.60 10.47 -0.18
CA SER A 35 -10.99 10.72 0.25
C SER A 35 -12.00 10.56 -0.90
N SER A 36 -11.61 10.87 -2.13
CA SER A 36 -12.45 10.74 -3.32
C SER A 36 -12.74 9.28 -3.72
N THR A 37 -11.98 8.32 -3.21
CA THR A 37 -12.20 6.88 -3.43
C THR A 37 -13.52 6.42 -2.80
N TYR A 38 -13.95 7.06 -1.71
CA TYR A 38 -15.28 6.79 -1.14
C TYR A 38 -16.37 7.65 -1.81
N GLN A 39 -16.24 8.98 -1.77
CA GLN A 39 -17.24 9.88 -2.32
C GLN A 39 -16.64 11.24 -2.66
N PHE A 40 -17.05 11.83 -3.79
CA PHE A 40 -16.52 13.12 -4.26
C PHE A 40 -17.60 13.97 -4.94
N LYS A 41 -17.33 15.26 -5.08
CA LYS A 41 -18.14 16.16 -5.91
C LYS A 41 -17.53 16.25 -7.31
N ASN A 42 -18.31 15.97 -8.34
CA ASN A 42 -17.88 16.12 -9.72
C ASN A 42 -17.80 17.62 -10.13
N LYS A 43 -17.36 17.89 -11.37
CA LYS A 43 -17.22 19.26 -11.91
C LYS A 43 -18.52 20.08 -11.87
N LYS A 44 -19.69 19.43 -11.77
CA LYS A 44 -21.01 20.06 -11.65
C LYS A 44 -21.50 20.15 -10.21
N SER A 45 -20.61 19.97 -9.24
CA SER A 45 -20.90 19.93 -7.79
C SER A 45 -21.89 18.84 -7.37
N LYS A 46 -22.17 17.86 -8.25
CA LYS A 46 -22.99 16.69 -7.92
C LYS A 46 -22.15 15.68 -7.16
N LEU A 47 -22.73 15.12 -6.09
CA LEU A 47 -22.10 14.06 -5.31
C LEU A 47 -22.11 12.74 -6.09
N GLU A 48 -20.96 12.10 -6.19
CA GLU A 48 -20.76 10.82 -6.85
C GLU A 48 -20.05 9.83 -5.93
N ASP A 49 -20.44 8.56 -6.07
CA ASP A 49 -19.83 7.47 -5.30
C ASP A 49 -18.54 7.02 -5.97
N GLY A 50 -17.47 6.97 -5.18
CA GLY A 50 -16.17 6.44 -5.59
C GLY A 50 -16.16 4.91 -5.66
N SER A 51 -15.03 4.36 -6.09
CA SER A 51 -14.83 2.91 -6.26
C SER A 51 -15.01 2.13 -4.95
N LEU A 52 -14.46 2.63 -3.84
CA LEU A 52 -14.59 2.00 -2.53
C LEU A 52 -16.06 1.90 -2.10
N LYS A 53 -16.82 2.99 -2.20
CA LYS A 53 -18.24 2.99 -1.81
C LYS A 53 -19.07 2.01 -2.64
N LYS A 54 -18.78 1.94 -3.95
CA LYS A 54 -19.45 1.01 -4.86
C LYS A 54 -19.18 -0.46 -4.50
N GLU A 55 -17.95 -0.79 -4.12
CA GLU A 55 -17.60 -2.16 -3.71
C GLU A 55 -18.14 -2.48 -2.31
N LEU A 56 -18.06 -1.54 -1.37
CA LEU A 56 -18.67 -1.72 -0.04
C LEU A 56 -20.18 -1.97 -0.11
N ALA A 57 -20.89 -1.41 -1.08
CA ALA A 57 -22.32 -1.65 -1.27
C ALA A 57 -22.66 -3.09 -1.71
N LYS A 58 -21.67 -3.86 -2.20
CA LYS A 58 -21.86 -5.23 -2.70
C LYS A 58 -21.57 -6.31 -1.65
N ILE A 59 -21.03 -5.94 -0.51
CA ILE A 59 -20.64 -6.86 0.57
C ILE A 59 -21.39 -6.52 1.86
N ASP A 60 -21.62 -7.51 2.70
CA ASP A 60 -22.34 -7.32 3.97
C ASP A 60 -21.44 -6.71 5.04
N CYS A 61 -20.19 -7.15 5.12
CA CYS A 61 -19.24 -6.66 6.10
C CYS A 61 -17.80 -6.67 5.56
N VAL A 62 -16.93 -5.92 6.23
CA VAL A 62 -15.46 -6.00 6.16
C VAL A 62 -15.00 -6.73 7.41
N ASP A 63 -14.59 -7.99 7.28
CA ASP A 63 -14.17 -8.82 8.41
C ASP A 63 -12.87 -8.29 9.02
N LEU A 64 -11.97 -7.78 8.17
CA LEU A 64 -10.73 -7.16 8.58
C LEU A 64 -10.42 -5.94 7.71
N LEU A 65 -10.23 -4.80 8.34
CA LEU A 65 -9.67 -3.59 7.74
C LEU A 65 -8.20 -3.48 8.15
N ILE A 66 -7.28 -3.43 7.19
CA ILE A 66 -5.86 -3.18 7.42
C ILE A 66 -5.56 -1.77 6.92
N LEU A 67 -5.17 -0.86 7.82
CA LEU A 67 -4.61 0.43 7.43
C LEU A 67 -3.09 0.32 7.50
N THR A 68 -2.43 0.42 6.34
CA THR A 68 -0.98 0.23 6.25
C THR A 68 -0.21 1.35 6.92
N HIS A 69 -0.60 2.60 6.67
CA HIS A 69 -0.05 3.80 7.30
C HIS A 69 -1.01 4.99 7.11
N VAL A 70 -0.63 6.19 7.61
CA VAL A 70 -1.58 7.32 7.79
C VAL A 70 -1.55 8.36 6.68
N ASP A 71 -0.86 8.13 5.56
CA ASP A 71 -0.85 9.09 4.46
C ASP A 71 -2.22 9.17 3.77
N ASP A 72 -2.60 10.36 3.30
CA ASP A 72 -3.96 10.67 2.82
C ASP A 72 -4.43 9.75 1.71
N ASP A 73 -3.53 9.28 0.89
CA ASP A 73 -3.81 8.36 -0.21
C ASP A 73 -3.97 6.88 0.21
N HIS A 74 -3.90 6.61 1.51
CA HIS A 74 -4.24 5.33 2.13
C HIS A 74 -5.43 5.45 3.10
N ILE A 75 -5.42 6.47 3.97
CA ILE A 75 -6.43 6.64 5.02
C ILE A 75 -7.65 7.46 4.58
N GLY A 76 -7.49 8.37 3.60
CA GLY A 76 -8.49 9.41 3.28
C GLY A 76 -9.87 8.85 2.93
N GLY A 77 -9.92 7.78 2.13
CA GLY A 77 -11.16 7.12 1.74
C GLY A 77 -11.89 6.47 2.91
N ILE A 78 -11.14 5.88 3.87
CA ILE A 78 -11.72 5.29 5.09
C ILE A 78 -12.31 6.38 5.98
N LEU A 79 -11.60 7.47 6.19
CA LEU A 79 -12.09 8.60 6.98
C LEU A 79 -13.34 9.23 6.36
N ASN A 80 -13.36 9.36 5.04
CA ASN A 80 -14.54 9.86 4.33
C ASN A 80 -15.72 8.88 4.47
N TRP A 81 -15.48 7.57 4.39
CA TRP A 81 -16.49 6.54 4.65
C TRP A 81 -17.05 6.66 6.07
N PHE A 82 -16.19 6.64 7.09
CA PHE A 82 -16.60 6.73 8.51
C PHE A 82 -17.36 8.03 8.83
N SER A 83 -17.01 9.12 8.18
CA SER A 83 -17.68 10.41 8.39
C SER A 83 -19.03 10.53 7.70
N LYS A 84 -19.27 9.79 6.60
CA LYS A 84 -20.47 9.92 5.76
C LYS A 84 -21.49 8.82 5.98
N ASP A 85 -21.05 7.68 6.51
CA ASP A 85 -21.87 6.49 6.71
C ASP A 85 -21.97 6.16 8.20
N PRO A 86 -23.07 6.46 8.88
CA PRO A 86 -23.28 6.12 10.29
C PRO A 86 -23.24 4.60 10.56
N GLU A 87 -23.50 3.78 9.54
CA GLU A 87 -23.50 2.32 9.64
C GLU A 87 -22.11 1.71 9.39
N ALA A 88 -21.11 2.50 9.06
CA ALA A 88 -19.75 2.02 8.82
C ALA A 88 -19.20 1.18 9.99
N LYS A 89 -19.47 1.61 11.23
CA LYS A 89 -19.10 0.89 12.46
C LYS A 89 -19.70 -0.52 12.58
N ASN A 90 -20.89 -0.74 12.01
CA ASN A 90 -21.56 -2.04 12.02
C ASN A 90 -21.02 -2.94 10.90
N LYS A 91 -20.47 -2.33 9.85
CA LYS A 91 -19.94 -3.02 8.69
C LYS A 91 -18.52 -3.53 8.88
N VAL A 92 -17.68 -2.81 9.61
CA VAL A 92 -16.30 -3.22 9.97
C VAL A 92 -16.34 -4.07 11.22
N LYS A 93 -15.65 -5.24 11.20
CA LYS A 93 -15.61 -6.16 12.35
C LYS A 93 -14.32 -6.03 13.15
N LYS A 94 -13.20 -5.84 12.46
CA LYS A 94 -11.87 -5.79 13.08
C LYS A 94 -10.95 -4.86 12.28
N VAL A 95 -10.06 -4.19 12.99
CA VAL A 95 -9.05 -3.29 12.39
C VAL A 95 -7.65 -3.68 12.85
N TRP A 96 -6.70 -3.68 11.92
CA TRP A 96 -5.27 -3.69 12.20
C TRP A 96 -4.69 -2.32 11.81
N PHE A 97 -4.04 -1.69 12.78
CA PHE A 97 -3.47 -0.36 12.63
C PHE A 97 -2.42 -0.08 13.72
N ASN A 98 -1.29 0.46 13.33
CA ASN A 98 -0.23 0.91 14.25
C ASN A 98 -0.42 2.40 14.54
N SER A 99 -1.12 2.74 15.62
CA SER A 99 -1.22 4.14 16.04
C SER A 99 0.01 4.61 16.82
N GLY A 100 0.28 5.91 16.79
CA GLY A 100 1.36 6.50 17.60
C GLY A 100 1.22 6.18 19.08
N ARG A 101 0.00 6.23 19.62
CA ARG A 101 -0.29 5.91 21.03
C ARG A 101 -0.02 4.44 21.35
N LEU A 102 -0.41 3.50 20.47
CA LEU A 102 -0.13 2.08 20.67
C LEU A 102 1.38 1.80 20.66
N ILE A 103 2.11 2.43 19.76
CA ILE A 103 3.57 2.33 19.67
C ILE A 103 4.22 2.87 20.94
N PHE A 104 3.80 4.04 21.43
CA PHE A 104 4.26 4.63 22.67
C PHE A 104 4.05 3.69 23.87
N GLU A 105 2.84 3.17 24.05
CA GLU A 105 2.50 2.28 25.16
C GLU A 105 3.32 0.97 25.10
N GLN A 106 3.58 0.44 23.90
CA GLN A 106 4.29 -0.82 23.73
C GLN A 106 5.79 -0.71 24.03
N PHE A 107 6.42 0.39 23.61
CA PHE A 107 7.88 0.53 23.72
C PHE A 107 8.32 1.41 24.90
N ASN A 108 7.38 2.01 25.64
CA ASN A 108 7.64 2.91 26.75
C ASN A 108 8.68 3.99 26.41
N VAL A 109 8.57 4.54 25.19
CA VAL A 109 9.42 5.61 24.68
C VAL A 109 8.76 6.94 25.08
N ASP A 110 9.51 7.89 25.64
CA ASP A 110 8.95 9.19 26.02
C ASP A 110 8.29 9.87 24.80
N GLU A 111 6.99 10.15 24.94
CA GLU A 111 6.25 10.92 23.95
C GLU A 111 6.79 12.36 24.00
N ILE A 112 7.16 12.92 22.86
CA ILE A 112 7.60 14.32 22.84
C ILE A 112 6.39 15.17 23.17
N GLU A 113 6.47 16.01 24.22
CA GLU A 113 5.35 16.86 24.71
C GLU A 113 4.71 17.71 23.60
N GLU A 114 5.48 18.04 22.56
CA GLU A 114 5.03 18.77 21.37
C GLU A 114 3.98 17.99 20.54
N ASN A 115 3.93 16.66 20.64
CA ASN A 115 2.93 15.82 19.97
C ASN A 115 1.55 15.86 20.69
N LEU A 116 1.50 16.35 21.91
CA LEU A 116 0.28 16.46 22.73
C LEU A 116 -0.45 17.80 22.54
N GLN A 117 0.15 18.77 21.86
CA GLN A 117 -0.47 20.09 21.65
C GLN A 117 -1.47 20.08 20.50
N PRO A 118 -2.63 20.76 20.61
CA PRO A 118 -3.51 20.99 19.48
C PRO A 118 -2.76 21.82 18.43
N LEU A 119 -2.46 21.21 17.30
CA LEU A 119 -1.70 21.83 16.23
C LEU A 119 -2.53 22.90 15.53
N ASP A 120 -1.91 24.06 15.28
CA ASP A 120 -2.50 25.19 14.58
C ASP A 120 -2.79 24.81 13.10
N ASP A 121 -3.87 25.32 12.53
CA ASP A 121 -4.51 24.85 11.29
C ASP A 121 -3.72 25.01 9.98
N SER A 122 -2.43 25.39 10.05
CA SER A 122 -1.74 25.96 8.89
C SER A 122 -0.67 25.10 8.20
N SER A 123 -0.39 23.84 8.61
CA SER A 123 0.66 23.02 7.96
C SER A 123 0.17 21.66 7.46
N SER A 124 0.62 21.25 6.26
CA SER A 124 0.27 19.98 5.60
C SER A 124 0.79 18.73 6.34
N LEU A 125 1.92 18.84 7.05
CA LEU A 125 2.50 17.79 7.89
C LEU A 125 1.57 17.38 9.04
N ASN A 126 0.76 18.31 9.54
CA ASN A 126 -0.22 18.05 10.57
C ASN A 126 -1.44 17.25 10.09
N THR A 127 -1.59 17.03 8.78
CA THR A 127 -2.79 16.38 8.23
C THR A 127 -2.77 14.88 8.49
N SER A 128 -1.68 14.17 8.18
CA SER A 128 -1.59 12.71 8.36
C SER A 128 -1.70 12.30 9.82
N ILE A 129 -1.09 13.06 10.73
CA ILE A 129 -1.18 12.84 12.19
C ILE A 129 -2.60 13.02 12.70
N LYS A 130 -3.25 14.12 12.32
CA LYS A 130 -4.65 14.39 12.70
C LYS A 130 -5.58 13.32 12.13
N GLN A 131 -5.32 12.84 10.93
CA GLN A 131 -6.05 11.76 10.30
C GLN A 131 -5.88 10.45 11.08
N GLY A 132 -4.65 10.09 11.44
CA GLY A 132 -4.34 8.92 12.25
C GLY A 132 -5.03 8.97 13.63
N ALA A 133 -4.96 10.10 14.33
CA ALA A 133 -5.63 10.32 15.61
C ALA A 133 -7.17 10.25 15.51
N THR A 134 -7.74 10.82 14.42
CA THR A 134 -9.17 10.75 14.14
C THR A 134 -9.62 9.31 13.89
N PHE A 135 -8.83 8.55 13.13
CA PHE A 135 -9.09 7.15 12.86
C PHE A 135 -9.00 6.30 14.14
N GLU A 136 -7.92 6.47 14.93
CA GLU A 136 -7.74 5.77 16.20
C GLU A 136 -8.91 6.03 17.16
N LYS A 137 -9.34 7.29 17.29
CA LYS A 137 -10.50 7.65 18.10
C LYS A 137 -11.74 6.90 17.65
N TYR A 138 -12.04 6.92 16.36
CA TYR A 138 -13.23 6.25 15.79
C TYR A 138 -13.24 4.74 16.06
N ILE A 139 -12.14 4.05 15.77
CA ILE A 139 -12.06 2.58 15.93
C ILE A 139 -12.08 2.17 17.41
N THR A 140 -11.54 3.00 18.30
CA THR A 140 -11.56 2.77 19.74
C THR A 140 -12.96 2.95 20.32
N GLU A 141 -13.62 4.07 20.02
CA GLU A 141 -14.98 4.38 20.51
C GLU A 141 -16.03 3.37 20.02
N ASN A 142 -15.82 2.74 18.88
CA ASN A 142 -16.72 1.75 18.31
C ASN A 142 -16.30 0.28 18.56
N GLY A 143 -15.22 0.05 19.33
CA GLY A 143 -14.78 -1.30 19.72
C GLY A 143 -14.30 -2.17 18.54
N LEU A 144 -13.73 -1.54 17.50
CA LEU A 144 -13.31 -2.22 16.26
C LEU A 144 -11.84 -2.67 16.29
N TRP A 145 -11.09 -2.31 17.35
CA TRP A 145 -9.65 -2.43 17.38
C TRP A 145 -9.14 -3.19 18.60
N ASP A 146 -8.48 -4.32 18.38
CA ASP A 146 -7.92 -5.16 19.45
C ASP A 146 -6.59 -4.59 20.01
N ARG A 147 -6.09 -3.46 19.48
CA ARG A 147 -4.83 -2.83 19.89
C ARG A 147 -3.62 -3.77 19.78
N VAL A 148 -3.59 -4.57 18.73
CA VAL A 148 -2.44 -5.42 18.43
C VAL A 148 -1.44 -4.61 17.61
N LEU A 149 -0.21 -4.48 18.11
CA LEU A 149 0.88 -3.89 17.35
C LEU A 149 1.33 -4.87 16.26
N ILE A 150 1.39 -4.39 15.03
CA ILE A 150 1.80 -5.16 13.85
C ILE A 150 3.25 -4.81 13.52
N ASP A 151 4.15 -5.77 13.61
CA ASP A 151 5.55 -5.62 13.25
C ASP A 151 6.14 -6.93 12.70
N THR A 152 7.40 -6.89 12.26
CA THR A 152 8.10 -8.04 11.68
C THR A 152 8.32 -9.21 12.64
N SER A 153 8.07 -9.07 13.94
CA SER A 153 8.13 -10.17 14.90
C SER A 153 6.89 -11.05 14.88
N LYS A 154 5.82 -10.60 14.26
CA LYS A 154 4.50 -11.25 14.29
C LYS A 154 4.29 -12.15 13.07
N GLU A 155 3.59 -13.24 13.33
CA GLU A 155 2.87 -14.04 12.36
C GLU A 155 1.46 -14.22 12.92
N ILE A 156 0.44 -13.89 12.14
CA ILE A 156 -0.94 -13.93 12.61
C ILE A 156 -1.75 -14.82 11.67
N GLU A 157 -2.44 -15.80 12.24
CA GLU A 157 -3.48 -16.53 11.53
C GLU A 157 -4.84 -15.87 11.76
N ALA A 158 -5.53 -15.54 10.68
CA ALA A 158 -6.89 -15.00 10.73
C ALA A 158 -7.74 -15.58 9.58
N PHE A 159 -8.90 -16.12 9.91
CA PHE A 159 -9.87 -16.68 8.95
C PHE A 159 -9.29 -17.80 8.06
N GLY A 160 -8.29 -18.56 8.56
CA GLY A 160 -7.59 -19.59 7.77
C GLY A 160 -6.56 -19.03 6.79
N LEU A 161 -6.19 -17.77 6.93
CA LEU A 161 -5.09 -17.10 6.21
C LEU A 161 -3.92 -16.88 7.15
N ASN A 162 -2.70 -17.08 6.66
CA ASN A 162 -1.48 -16.74 7.39
C ASN A 162 -0.92 -15.41 6.90
N PHE A 163 -0.67 -14.50 7.85
CA PHE A 163 -0.03 -13.20 7.61
C PHE A 163 1.38 -13.23 8.18
N THR A 164 2.40 -13.14 7.32
CA THR A 164 3.80 -12.98 7.71
C THR A 164 4.22 -11.56 7.42
N PHE A 165 4.49 -10.76 8.47
CA PHE A 165 4.78 -9.34 8.29
C PHE A 165 6.24 -9.10 7.89
N LEU A 166 6.40 -8.21 6.89
CA LEU A 166 7.69 -7.84 6.29
C LEU A 166 8.13 -6.43 6.71
N SER A 167 7.18 -5.60 7.16
CA SER A 167 7.35 -4.23 7.64
C SER A 167 6.15 -3.87 8.53
N PRO A 168 6.29 -2.92 9.48
CA PRO A 168 7.54 -2.31 9.96
C PRO A 168 8.29 -3.19 10.96
N ASP A 169 9.53 -2.82 11.28
CA ASP A 169 10.23 -3.32 12.48
C ASP A 169 10.10 -2.31 13.63
N GLU A 170 10.61 -2.70 14.81
CA GLU A 170 10.61 -1.87 16.00
C GLU A 170 11.28 -0.50 15.80
N ASP A 171 12.42 -0.47 15.06
CA ASP A 171 13.16 0.76 14.80
C ASP A 171 12.34 1.75 13.95
N LYS A 172 11.61 1.25 12.96
CA LYS A 172 10.72 2.08 12.13
C LYS A 172 9.54 2.61 12.92
N LEU A 173 8.96 1.79 13.80
CA LEU A 173 7.87 2.21 14.68
C LEU A 173 8.33 3.27 15.69
N LYS A 174 9.49 3.08 16.32
CA LYS A 174 10.08 4.10 17.22
C LYS A 174 10.41 5.39 16.47
N ALA A 175 10.96 5.29 15.25
CA ALA A 175 11.24 6.46 14.42
C ALA A 175 9.97 7.28 14.13
N LEU A 176 8.82 6.62 13.97
CA LEU A 176 7.53 7.29 13.78
C LEU A 176 7.16 8.18 14.97
N LEU A 177 7.50 7.82 16.21
CA LEU A 177 7.25 8.63 17.40
C LEU A 177 8.18 9.85 17.52
N HIS A 178 9.42 9.73 17.02
CA HIS A 178 10.45 10.76 17.24
C HIS A 178 10.48 11.87 16.18
N LYS A 179 9.79 11.73 15.06
CA LYS A 179 9.97 12.60 13.89
C LYS A 179 8.69 13.12 13.24
N TRP A 180 7.62 13.24 13.96
CA TRP A 180 6.41 13.87 13.46
C TRP A 180 6.62 15.30 12.93
N GLU A 181 7.76 15.92 13.22
CA GLU A 181 7.97 17.35 13.01
C GLU A 181 8.81 17.75 11.76
N LYS A 182 9.45 16.83 11.05
CA LYS A 182 10.50 17.23 10.08
C LYS A 182 10.53 16.49 8.75
N GLU A 183 9.43 16.01 8.25
CA GLU A 183 9.39 15.64 6.84
C GLU A 183 9.13 16.90 6.00
N ASP A 184 10.12 17.30 5.21
CA ASP A 184 9.96 18.39 4.24
C ASP A 184 9.04 17.87 3.10
N PRO A 185 7.80 18.38 2.96
CA PRO A 185 6.88 17.93 1.93
C PRO A 185 7.39 18.21 0.51
N ASN A 186 8.49 18.96 0.37
CA ASN A 186 9.07 19.34 -0.91
C ASN A 186 10.16 18.38 -1.42
N LEU A 187 10.52 17.32 -0.67
CA LEU A 187 11.66 16.46 -1.04
C LEU A 187 11.43 15.55 -2.26
N ASN A 188 10.20 15.39 -2.78
CA ASN A 188 9.94 14.46 -3.88
C ASN A 188 8.89 14.88 -4.91
N THR A 189 8.55 16.14 -5.04
CA THR A 189 7.71 16.57 -6.16
C THR A 189 8.54 16.63 -7.43
N SER A 190 8.70 15.50 -8.11
CA SER A 190 9.09 15.49 -9.52
C SER A 190 8.01 16.24 -10.29
N VAL A 191 8.35 17.40 -10.87
CA VAL A 191 7.41 18.25 -11.63
C VAL A 191 6.97 17.57 -12.92
N SER A 192 7.72 16.56 -13.41
CA SER A 192 7.45 15.78 -14.62
C SER A 192 7.63 14.30 -14.36
N ASP A 193 6.85 13.48 -15.09
CA ASP A 193 7.09 12.04 -15.16
C ASP A 193 8.45 11.74 -15.84
N ASP A 194 8.84 10.47 -15.80
CA ASP A 194 10.07 9.97 -16.42
C ASP A 194 9.78 9.11 -17.68
N TYR A 195 8.58 9.25 -18.27
CA TYR A 195 8.11 8.43 -19.40
C TYR A 195 8.74 8.80 -20.74
N ASN A 196 9.42 9.95 -20.80
CA ASN A 196 10.09 10.42 -22.01
C ASN A 196 11.37 9.64 -22.36
N LYS A 197 11.91 8.83 -21.44
CA LYS A 197 13.03 7.92 -21.66
C LYS A 197 12.55 6.53 -22.04
N SER A 198 13.33 5.81 -22.86
CA SER A 198 13.07 4.40 -23.13
C SER A 198 13.40 3.51 -21.93
N LEU A 199 12.91 2.27 -21.92
CA LEU A 199 13.27 1.28 -20.90
C LEU A 199 14.78 1.07 -20.84
N LYS A 200 15.43 0.99 -22.03
CA LYS A 200 16.88 0.81 -22.12
C LYS A 200 17.65 1.97 -21.49
N GLU A 201 17.27 3.21 -21.76
CA GLU A 201 17.89 4.38 -21.15
C GLU A 201 17.77 4.36 -19.64
N HIS A 202 16.62 3.93 -19.09
CA HIS A 202 16.43 3.76 -17.66
C HIS A 202 17.31 2.65 -17.08
N ILE A 203 17.44 1.52 -17.77
CA ILE A 203 18.28 0.40 -17.35
C ILE A 203 19.76 0.81 -17.35
N ASP A 204 20.22 1.42 -18.43
CA ASP A 204 21.64 1.81 -18.60
C ASP A 204 22.08 2.90 -17.62
N SER A 205 21.15 3.78 -17.23
CA SER A 205 21.42 4.89 -16.28
C SER A 205 20.89 4.64 -14.86
N ASP A 206 20.50 3.41 -14.54
CA ASP A 206 19.84 3.15 -13.26
C ASP A 206 20.74 3.43 -12.07
N SER A 207 20.17 4.10 -11.10
CA SER A 207 20.83 4.40 -9.83
C SER A 207 19.78 4.36 -8.73
N PHE A 208 19.87 3.33 -7.88
CA PHE A 208 18.92 3.16 -6.79
C PHE A 208 19.25 4.08 -5.61
N LYS A 209 18.24 4.84 -5.19
CA LYS A 209 18.27 5.62 -3.95
C LYS A 209 17.00 5.28 -3.17
N GLU A 210 17.19 4.73 -1.97
CA GLU A 210 16.08 4.32 -1.12
C GLU A 210 15.26 5.51 -0.64
N ASP A 211 13.96 5.29 -0.52
CA ASP A 211 13.01 6.17 0.17
C ASP A 211 13.44 6.37 1.63
N LYS A 212 13.26 7.60 2.14
CA LYS A 212 13.61 7.98 3.51
C LYS A 212 12.40 8.47 4.31
N SER A 213 11.22 8.47 3.72
CA SER A 213 9.99 8.87 4.41
C SER A 213 9.76 7.97 5.63
N ILE A 214 9.55 8.58 6.77
CA ILE A 214 9.31 7.84 8.01
C ILE A 214 7.93 7.19 8.00
N HIS A 215 6.93 7.87 7.43
CA HIS A 215 5.58 7.35 7.29
C HIS A 215 5.59 6.08 6.40
N ASN A 216 6.21 6.14 5.22
CA ASN A 216 6.38 4.99 4.35
C ASN A 216 7.14 3.86 5.04
N GLY A 217 8.22 4.21 5.78
CA GLY A 217 8.99 3.24 6.56
C GLY A 217 8.17 2.52 7.65
N SER A 218 7.09 3.11 8.13
CA SER A 218 6.17 2.52 9.11
C SER A 218 5.02 1.72 8.47
N SER A 219 4.94 1.68 7.15
CA SER A 219 3.87 1.01 6.41
C SER A 219 3.87 -0.51 6.68
N ILE A 220 2.69 -1.06 6.95
CA ILE A 220 2.49 -2.50 7.12
C ILE A 220 2.63 -3.19 5.76
N ALA A 221 3.65 -4.05 5.64
CA ALA A 221 3.87 -4.92 4.49
C ALA A 221 3.81 -6.39 4.94
N PHE A 222 3.24 -7.27 4.12
CA PHE A 222 3.05 -8.65 4.50
C PHE A 222 2.93 -9.62 3.32
N ILE A 223 3.22 -10.89 3.61
CA ILE A 223 2.86 -12.03 2.79
C ILE A 223 1.53 -12.55 3.32
N LEU A 224 0.53 -12.70 2.44
CA LEU A 224 -0.72 -13.38 2.71
C LEU A 224 -0.68 -14.76 2.09
N SER A 225 -0.75 -15.80 2.93
CA SER A 225 -0.63 -17.18 2.48
C SER A 225 -1.91 -17.97 2.73
N GLN A 226 -2.33 -18.73 1.70
CA GLN A 226 -3.42 -19.70 1.80
C GLN A 226 -3.14 -20.88 0.87
N ASN A 227 -3.27 -22.11 1.36
CA ASN A 227 -3.13 -23.32 0.55
C ASN A 227 -1.84 -23.41 -0.29
N GLY A 228 -0.71 -22.91 0.26
CA GLY A 228 0.58 -22.90 -0.41
C GLY A 228 0.77 -21.78 -1.45
N LYS A 229 -0.21 -20.90 -1.63
CA LYS A 229 -0.12 -19.71 -2.48
C LYS A 229 0.21 -18.48 -1.64
N ASN A 230 1.08 -17.63 -2.13
CA ASN A 230 1.53 -16.41 -1.45
C ASN A 230 1.18 -15.18 -2.28
N LEU A 231 0.59 -14.18 -1.66
CA LEU A 231 0.34 -12.85 -2.20
C LEU A 231 1.19 -11.85 -1.42
N VAL A 232 1.92 -10.98 -2.10
CA VAL A 232 2.81 -10.02 -1.45
C VAL A 232 2.26 -8.61 -1.59
N PHE A 233 1.97 -7.99 -0.44
CA PHE A 233 1.51 -6.61 -0.33
C PHE A 233 2.56 -5.79 0.40
N LEU A 234 3.13 -4.80 -0.27
CA LEU A 234 4.23 -4.01 0.30
C LEU A 234 3.81 -2.66 0.88
N GLY A 235 2.54 -2.23 0.65
CA GLY A 235 2.14 -0.86 0.99
C GLY A 235 3.14 0.13 0.41
N ASP A 236 3.72 0.99 1.27
CA ASP A 236 4.78 1.94 0.91
C ASP A 236 6.12 1.64 1.60
N ALA A 237 6.26 0.41 2.11
CA ALA A 237 7.41 -0.03 2.92
C ALA A 237 8.76 0.17 2.22
N HIS A 238 9.77 0.43 3.03
CA HIS A 238 11.16 0.55 2.58
C HIS A 238 11.73 -0.80 2.15
N PRO A 239 12.36 -0.91 0.97
CA PRO A 239 12.79 -2.18 0.41
C PRO A 239 13.84 -2.89 1.25
N ARG A 240 14.83 -2.18 1.83
CA ARG A 240 15.86 -2.82 2.65
C ARG A 240 15.34 -3.51 3.90
N LEU A 241 14.26 -3.00 4.49
CA LEU A 241 13.63 -3.68 5.61
C LEU A 241 12.95 -4.97 5.15
N VAL A 242 12.23 -4.91 4.04
CA VAL A 242 11.56 -6.07 3.43
C VAL A 242 12.60 -7.13 3.02
N GLU A 243 13.71 -6.72 2.36
CA GLU A 243 14.84 -7.59 2.00
C GLU A 243 15.41 -8.31 3.22
N LYS A 244 15.76 -7.55 4.26
CA LYS A 244 16.30 -8.10 5.52
C LYS A 244 15.33 -9.12 6.14
N ARG A 245 14.03 -8.81 6.14
CA ARG A 245 13.02 -9.71 6.71
C ARG A 245 12.86 -10.98 5.88
N LEU A 246 12.82 -10.89 4.55
CA LEU A 246 12.78 -12.06 3.67
C LEU A 246 14.00 -12.95 3.86
N GLN A 247 15.21 -12.38 3.95
CA GLN A 247 16.42 -13.12 4.21
C GLN A 247 16.39 -13.82 5.59
N ASN A 248 15.86 -13.16 6.62
CA ASN A 248 15.69 -13.77 7.96
C ASN A 248 14.66 -14.92 7.95
N LEU A 249 13.72 -14.92 7.01
CA LEU A 249 12.78 -16.02 6.76
C LEU A 249 13.39 -17.16 5.93
N GLY A 250 14.66 -17.01 5.50
CA GLY A 250 15.39 -18.02 4.73
C GLY A 250 15.31 -17.88 3.22
N TYR A 251 14.71 -16.81 2.70
CA TYR A 251 14.67 -16.55 1.25
C TYR A 251 15.98 -15.95 0.75
N SER A 252 16.40 -16.32 -0.44
CA SER A 252 17.62 -15.86 -1.12
C SER A 252 17.39 -15.79 -2.64
N ASP A 253 18.38 -15.35 -3.39
CA ASP A 253 18.35 -15.39 -4.86
C ASP A 253 18.25 -16.83 -5.39
N GLU A 254 18.81 -17.82 -4.69
CA GLU A 254 18.73 -19.25 -5.04
C GLU A 254 17.41 -19.89 -4.57
N ILE A 255 16.81 -19.38 -3.51
CA ILE A 255 15.58 -19.91 -2.89
C ILE A 255 14.63 -18.73 -2.66
N PRO A 256 14.09 -18.10 -3.71
CA PRO A 256 13.19 -16.96 -3.58
C PRO A 256 11.81 -17.36 -3.05
N LEU A 257 11.10 -16.42 -2.47
CA LEU A 257 9.68 -16.55 -2.16
C LEU A 257 8.88 -16.69 -3.45
N GLU A 258 8.25 -17.83 -3.67
CA GLU A 258 7.29 -18.01 -4.77
C GLU A 258 6.01 -17.24 -4.46
N ALA A 259 5.60 -16.32 -5.34
CA ALA A 259 4.40 -15.51 -5.15
C ALA A 259 3.52 -15.48 -6.40
N GLU A 260 2.20 -15.53 -6.19
CA GLU A 260 1.20 -15.38 -7.27
C GLU A 260 1.25 -13.97 -7.89
N PHE A 261 1.49 -12.95 -7.06
CA PHE A 261 1.82 -11.61 -7.50
C PHE A 261 2.57 -10.81 -6.42
N LEU A 262 3.21 -9.75 -6.86
CA LEU A 262 3.82 -8.72 -6.02
C LEU A 262 3.13 -7.37 -6.27
N LYS A 263 2.39 -6.83 -5.27
CA LYS A 263 1.98 -5.42 -5.27
C LYS A 263 3.22 -4.57 -4.96
N LEU A 264 3.68 -3.82 -5.96
CA LEU A 264 4.88 -2.98 -5.83
C LEU A 264 4.69 -1.92 -4.75
N SER A 265 5.75 -1.69 -3.97
CA SER A 265 5.75 -0.68 -2.91
C SER A 265 5.60 0.72 -3.47
N HIS A 266 4.91 1.60 -2.72
CA HIS A 266 4.74 3.01 -2.99
C HIS A 266 4.36 3.28 -4.44
N HIS A 267 3.30 2.58 -4.90
CA HIS A 267 2.67 2.71 -6.22
C HIS A 267 3.64 2.57 -7.41
N GLY A 268 4.76 1.84 -7.24
CA GLY A 268 5.82 1.71 -8.23
C GLY A 268 6.83 2.86 -8.22
N SER A 269 7.12 3.41 -7.05
CA SER A 269 8.19 4.39 -6.85
C SER A 269 9.57 3.78 -7.15
N LYS A 270 10.41 4.51 -7.86
CA LYS A 270 11.81 4.13 -8.14
C LYS A 270 12.67 3.98 -6.89
N SER A 271 12.23 4.52 -5.76
CA SER A 271 12.93 4.50 -4.48
C SER A 271 12.50 3.36 -3.56
N ASN A 272 11.48 2.58 -3.96
CA ASN A 272 10.89 1.53 -3.12
C ASN A 272 10.99 0.12 -3.72
N THR A 273 11.60 -0.03 -4.91
CA THR A 273 11.84 -1.34 -5.54
C THR A 273 13.29 -1.42 -6.01
N SER A 274 14.11 -2.21 -5.30
CA SER A 274 15.51 -2.49 -5.64
C SER A 274 15.65 -3.79 -6.44
N TYR A 275 16.79 -4.03 -7.08
CA TYR A 275 17.10 -5.33 -7.67
C TYR A 275 17.25 -6.43 -6.61
N GLU A 276 17.79 -6.09 -5.44
CA GLU A 276 17.94 -7.00 -4.31
C GLU A 276 16.60 -7.53 -3.83
N LEU A 277 15.59 -6.65 -3.72
CA LEU A 277 14.22 -7.05 -3.39
C LEU A 277 13.64 -7.99 -4.46
N LEU A 278 13.79 -7.65 -5.73
CA LEU A 278 13.24 -8.44 -6.83
C LEU A 278 13.82 -9.86 -6.89
N LYS A 279 15.10 -10.05 -6.55
CA LYS A 279 15.73 -11.38 -6.47
C LYS A 279 15.14 -12.27 -5.39
N LEU A 280 14.64 -11.69 -4.31
CA LEU A 280 14.09 -12.44 -3.17
C LEU A 280 12.64 -12.90 -3.39
N ILE A 281 11.95 -12.40 -4.43
CA ILE A 281 10.54 -12.70 -4.71
C ILE A 281 10.40 -13.13 -6.16
N LYS A 282 10.04 -14.40 -6.37
CA LYS A 282 9.81 -14.96 -7.70
C LYS A 282 8.34 -14.89 -8.06
N THR A 283 8.03 -14.06 -9.04
CA THR A 283 6.71 -13.93 -9.65
C THR A 283 6.82 -13.42 -11.07
N ASN A 284 5.79 -13.66 -11.87
CA ASN A 284 5.64 -13.01 -13.18
C ASN A 284 4.67 -11.81 -13.11
N LYS A 285 3.88 -11.67 -12.04
CA LYS A 285 2.82 -10.69 -11.97
C LYS A 285 3.17 -9.58 -10.96
N TYR A 286 3.29 -8.38 -11.47
CA TYR A 286 3.57 -7.16 -10.68
C TYR A 286 2.39 -6.21 -10.78
N VAL A 287 1.90 -5.73 -9.65
CA VAL A 287 0.72 -4.86 -9.60
C VAL A 287 1.11 -3.46 -9.17
N VAL A 288 0.60 -2.49 -9.92
CA VAL A 288 0.75 -1.05 -9.66
C VAL A 288 -0.63 -0.43 -9.52
N SER A 289 -0.86 0.30 -8.43
CA SER A 289 -2.08 1.08 -8.26
C SER A 289 -1.74 2.57 -8.15
N SER A 290 -2.00 3.33 -9.20
CA SER A 290 -1.87 4.78 -9.25
C SER A 290 -2.39 5.32 -10.58
N ASN A 291 -3.06 6.49 -10.53
CA ASN A 291 -3.43 7.24 -11.74
C ASN A 291 -2.30 8.20 -12.21
N GLY A 292 -1.27 8.40 -11.38
CA GLY A 292 -0.13 9.28 -11.69
C GLY A 292 -0.39 10.78 -11.55
N ASP A 293 -1.54 11.20 -11.04
CA ASP A 293 -1.89 12.63 -10.92
C ASP A 293 -0.99 13.36 -9.92
N ILE A 294 -0.65 12.67 -8.83
CA ILE A 294 0.26 13.18 -7.79
C ILE A 294 1.54 12.34 -7.81
N HIS A 295 2.69 12.97 -7.60
CA HIS A 295 4.02 12.34 -7.58
C HIS A 295 4.44 11.63 -8.87
N ARG A 296 3.59 11.63 -9.91
CA ARG A 296 3.85 11.00 -11.22
C ARG A 296 4.21 9.51 -11.14
N LEU A 297 3.60 8.80 -10.18
CA LEU A 297 3.78 7.36 -10.02
C LEU A 297 2.86 6.57 -10.98
N PRO A 298 3.28 5.38 -11.41
CA PRO A 298 4.59 4.78 -11.16
C PRO A 298 5.71 5.48 -11.93
N HIS A 299 6.95 5.37 -11.42
CA HIS A 299 8.11 5.75 -12.20
C HIS A 299 8.44 4.67 -13.24
N LYS A 300 8.67 5.06 -14.49
CA LYS A 300 9.12 4.12 -15.54
C LYS A 300 10.45 3.47 -15.19
N GLN A 301 11.33 4.17 -14.47
CA GLN A 301 12.57 3.63 -13.94
C GLN A 301 12.35 2.42 -12.99
N CYS A 302 11.31 2.43 -12.16
CA CYS A 302 10.94 1.27 -11.34
C CYS A 302 10.54 0.08 -12.21
N LEU A 303 9.68 0.33 -13.19
CA LEU A 303 9.20 -0.71 -14.10
C LEU A 303 10.32 -1.24 -15.01
N ALA A 304 11.27 -0.41 -15.39
CA ALA A 304 12.47 -0.81 -16.11
C ALA A 304 13.33 -1.80 -15.30
N ARG A 305 13.47 -1.62 -13.97
CA ARG A 305 14.11 -2.61 -13.10
C ARG A 305 13.37 -3.94 -13.09
N VAL A 306 12.04 -3.89 -12.96
CA VAL A 306 11.20 -5.10 -13.00
C VAL A 306 11.38 -5.85 -14.30
N ILE A 307 11.26 -5.17 -15.45
CA ILE A 307 11.42 -5.77 -16.78
C ILE A 307 12.85 -6.26 -17.01
N ASN A 308 13.85 -5.54 -16.53
CA ASN A 308 15.25 -5.97 -16.63
C ASN A 308 15.53 -7.23 -15.80
N HIS A 309 14.94 -7.33 -14.61
CA HIS A 309 15.04 -8.51 -13.76
C HIS A 309 14.26 -9.71 -14.34
N ASN A 310 13.03 -9.48 -14.80
CA ASN A 310 12.16 -10.49 -15.39
C ASN A 310 11.66 -10.03 -16.76
N LYS A 311 12.25 -10.54 -17.85
CA LYS A 311 11.90 -10.15 -19.22
C LYS A 311 10.46 -10.50 -19.60
N SER A 312 9.87 -11.49 -18.95
CA SER A 312 8.48 -11.94 -19.18
C SER A 312 7.51 -11.37 -18.12
N ALA A 313 7.87 -10.26 -17.48
CA ALA A 313 7.03 -9.61 -16.47
C ALA A 313 5.66 -9.20 -17.04
N GLU A 314 4.61 -9.53 -16.33
CA GLU A 314 3.25 -9.04 -16.55
C GLU A 314 2.98 -7.93 -15.53
N ILE A 315 2.95 -6.67 -15.98
CA ILE A 315 2.73 -5.50 -15.14
C ILE A 315 1.26 -5.08 -15.25
N TYR A 316 0.57 -5.18 -14.14
CA TYR A 316 -0.87 -4.93 -14.04
C TYR A 316 -1.14 -3.56 -13.45
N PHE A 317 -2.02 -2.79 -14.09
CA PHE A 317 -2.40 -1.43 -13.71
C PHE A 317 -3.90 -1.36 -13.43
N ASN A 318 -4.30 -0.69 -12.36
CA ASN A 318 -5.71 -0.44 -12.04
C ASN A 318 -6.31 0.79 -12.77
N TYR A 319 -5.57 1.40 -13.71
CA TYR A 319 -6.03 2.50 -14.57
C TYR A 319 -5.73 2.17 -16.04
N ALA A 320 -6.77 2.20 -16.87
CA ALA A 320 -6.74 1.75 -18.26
C ALA A 320 -5.74 2.50 -19.16
N GLN A 321 -5.49 3.78 -18.86
CA GLN A 321 -4.59 4.61 -19.67
C GLN A 321 -3.10 4.35 -19.38
N LYS A 322 -2.73 3.80 -18.21
CA LYS A 322 -1.34 3.69 -17.78
C LYS A 322 -0.45 2.83 -18.67
N PRO A 323 -0.88 1.67 -19.16
CA PRO A 323 -0.07 0.88 -20.08
C PRO A 323 0.47 1.69 -21.29
N THR A 324 -0.41 2.49 -21.90
CA THR A 324 -0.08 3.25 -23.10
C THR A 324 0.57 4.62 -22.82
N GLU A 325 0.35 5.19 -21.64
CA GLU A 325 1.02 6.42 -21.22
C GLU A 325 2.51 6.19 -20.91
N ILE A 326 2.84 5.04 -20.30
CA ILE A 326 4.18 4.76 -19.78
C ILE A 326 5.07 4.15 -20.87
N PHE A 327 4.54 3.16 -21.62
CA PHE A 327 5.31 2.38 -22.56
C PHE A 327 5.06 2.83 -24.00
N ARG A 328 6.12 2.91 -24.78
CA ARG A 328 6.11 3.28 -26.19
C ARG A 328 6.34 2.05 -27.06
N ASP A 329 6.09 2.17 -28.34
CA ASP A 329 6.33 1.09 -29.32
C ASP A 329 7.79 0.63 -29.29
N GLU A 330 8.75 1.53 -29.13
CA GLU A 330 10.18 1.21 -29.02
C GLU A 330 10.50 0.32 -27.80
N ASP A 331 9.82 0.54 -26.66
CA ASP A 331 9.98 -0.29 -25.47
C ASP A 331 9.53 -1.74 -25.73
N HIS A 332 8.41 -1.91 -26.42
CA HIS A 332 7.87 -3.23 -26.79
C HIS A 332 8.70 -3.92 -27.87
N GLN A 333 9.34 -3.16 -28.78
CA GLN A 333 10.25 -3.72 -29.79
C GLN A 333 11.54 -4.24 -29.15
N GLU A 334 12.09 -3.52 -28.16
CA GLU A 334 13.35 -3.88 -27.49
C GLU A 334 13.14 -4.97 -26.41
N PHE A 335 11.97 -4.96 -25.77
CA PHE A 335 11.58 -5.94 -24.72
C PHE A 335 10.25 -6.59 -25.11
N PRO A 336 10.22 -7.52 -26.07
CA PRO A 336 8.97 -8.04 -26.65
C PRO A 336 8.17 -8.97 -25.73
N ASP A 337 8.77 -9.49 -24.67
CA ASP A 337 8.17 -10.53 -23.82
C ASP A 337 7.40 -9.98 -22.63
N PHE A 338 7.66 -8.74 -22.18
CA PHE A 338 6.87 -8.15 -21.09
C PHE A 338 5.49 -7.72 -21.56
N LYS A 339 4.56 -7.71 -20.63
CA LYS A 339 3.18 -7.26 -20.88
C LYS A 339 2.80 -6.14 -19.90
N ALA A 340 2.17 -5.09 -20.42
CA ALA A 340 1.51 -4.04 -19.64
C ALA A 340 0.01 -4.21 -19.79
N ILE A 341 -0.69 -4.51 -18.68
CA ILE A 341 -2.07 -5.00 -18.69
C ILE A 341 -2.93 -4.11 -17.79
N TYR A 342 -4.11 -3.70 -18.28
CA TYR A 342 -5.13 -3.10 -17.45
C TYR A 342 -5.92 -4.17 -16.70
N ILE A 343 -6.13 -3.97 -15.40
CA ILE A 343 -7.00 -4.82 -14.58
C ILE A 343 -8.43 -4.32 -14.76
N ASP A 344 -9.21 -5.00 -15.59
CA ASP A 344 -10.61 -4.67 -15.85
C ASP A 344 -11.57 -5.33 -14.85
N SER A 345 -11.08 -6.27 -14.06
CA SER A 345 -11.89 -7.08 -13.13
C SER A 345 -11.14 -7.37 -11.82
N GLU A 346 -11.13 -8.59 -11.40
CA GLU A 346 -10.48 -9.09 -10.19
C GLU A 346 -9.41 -10.13 -10.54
N PHE A 347 -8.37 -10.23 -9.70
CA PHE A 347 -7.44 -11.33 -9.75
C PHE A 347 -8.05 -12.56 -9.10
N ASP A 348 -8.11 -13.67 -9.82
CA ASP A 348 -8.37 -14.99 -9.25
C ASP A 348 -7.05 -15.65 -8.83
N VAL A 349 -6.97 -16.07 -7.55
CA VAL A 349 -5.80 -16.70 -6.94
C VAL A 349 -6.17 -18.08 -6.36
#